data_ecb29947bd8f04b189205662b7fbdfbe
#
_entry.id   ecb29947bd8f04b189205662b7fbdfbe
#
_cell.length_a   1.000
_cell.length_b   1.000
_cell.length_c   1.000
_cell.angle_alpha   90.00
_cell.angle_beta   90.00
_cell.angle_gamma   90.00
#
_symmetry.space_group_name_H-M   'P 1'
#
loop_
_entity.id
_entity.type
_entity.pdbx_description
1 polymer ?
#
loop_
_entity_poly.entity_id
_entity_poly.type
_entity_poly.pdbx_seq_one_letter_code
_entity_poly.pdbx_strand_id
1 'polypeptide(L)'
;MKVLFIAPSHFSIGELHNALCLAKQIQKDGEVYFLTSEKFSWYASRSVANVTSLTKGLRQKEVIKQITNSFQPDAIVLADYHNLFLESPIIDLDYLLNLHIPCFSIDSLAWGSEDRLLENKLFKNANYNSLKKRSLIKLPKIPSQFKLIRTCPVNSYKEDNEKIISVKLYKEALQVDEERKMKIRAQLGCREQDKLIMIAKSSWANLLVKMRLMEKKQYNDAKFSYEYILQELLSLYLQDLPNQTNIKLIGVSDETKFVSMKNGGKIEFISLPFLHLEEYEQLLLSCDLFITDNITSCSMGKAVFGKIPVISLVNHMGYEELKAQGYSLNPTLKSIIEKWNYIIPNGLYPFLVFPNGWHKELAPLMEKNDYFNCVHTCEIFDLRKTSKTIFNMLYSKNEIEKLKKMQQLYIDNVCNLPTINDVIKRELGALNHE
;
A
#
# COMPACT_ATOMS: atom_id res chain seq x y z
N MET A 1 20.22 13.06 18.57
CA MET A 1 19.84 13.29 17.16
C MET A 1 18.35 13.60 17.11
N LYS A 2 17.96 14.71 16.48
CA LYS A 2 16.59 15.18 16.32
C LYS A 2 16.17 15.06 14.85
N VAL A 3 15.12 14.33 14.56
CA VAL A 3 14.67 14.10 13.17
C VAL A 3 13.23 14.54 12.98
N LEU A 4 13.02 15.40 11.98
CA LEU A 4 11.69 15.86 11.58
C LEU A 4 11.18 15.03 10.41
N PHE A 5 10.07 14.33 10.62
CA PHE A 5 9.33 13.64 9.55
C PHE A 5 8.19 14.51 9.03
N ILE A 6 8.05 14.60 7.72
CA ILE A 6 6.96 15.32 7.05
C ILE A 6 6.21 14.35 6.15
N ALA A 7 5.00 13.98 6.56
CA ALA A 7 4.13 13.01 5.88
C ALA A 7 2.75 13.62 5.60
N PRO A 8 2.63 14.54 4.62
CA PRO A 8 1.46 15.39 4.45
C PRO A 8 0.30 14.73 3.71
N SER A 9 0.41 13.49 3.25
CA SER A 9 -0.62 12.81 2.46
C SER A 9 -1.98 12.78 3.17
N HIS A 10 -3.04 13.07 2.39
CA HIS A 10 -4.43 12.96 2.84
C HIS A 10 -5.12 11.70 2.32
N PHE A 11 -4.55 11.05 1.29
CA PHE A 11 -5.18 9.93 0.58
C PHE A 11 -4.54 8.59 0.90
N SER A 12 -3.22 8.55 1.06
CA SER A 12 -2.48 7.33 1.31
C SER A 12 -1.92 7.30 2.73
N ILE A 13 -2.25 6.24 3.47
CA ILE A 13 -1.65 5.98 4.77
C ILE A 13 -0.31 5.23 4.65
N GLY A 14 -0.01 4.69 3.47
CA GLY A 14 1.18 3.87 3.24
C GLY A 14 2.48 4.61 3.50
N GLU A 15 2.58 5.84 3.01
CA GLU A 15 3.77 6.69 3.17
C GLU A 15 3.95 7.09 4.63
N LEU A 16 2.86 7.47 5.32
CA LEU A 16 2.90 7.73 6.76
C LEU A 16 3.33 6.47 7.53
N HIS A 17 2.80 5.30 7.14
CA HIS A 17 3.16 4.04 7.77
C HIS A 17 4.65 3.73 7.64
N ASN A 18 5.22 3.85 6.44
CA ASN A 18 6.66 3.67 6.22
C ASN A 18 7.47 4.66 7.06
N ALA A 19 7.08 5.94 7.06
CA ALA A 19 7.73 6.97 7.87
C ALA A 19 7.66 6.66 9.37
N LEU A 20 6.54 6.15 9.89
CA LEU A 20 6.41 5.73 11.29
C LEU A 20 7.29 4.52 11.63
N CYS A 21 7.43 3.55 10.72
CA CYS A 21 8.35 2.43 10.91
C CYS A 21 9.81 2.91 11.00
N LEU A 22 10.20 3.85 10.15
CA LEU A 22 11.54 4.47 10.20
C LEU A 22 11.73 5.30 11.49
N ALA A 23 10.73 6.07 11.89
CA ALA A 23 10.78 6.87 13.12
C ALA A 23 10.99 6.01 14.36
N LYS A 24 10.33 4.85 14.47
CA LYS A 24 10.54 3.90 15.56
C LYS A 24 11.99 3.41 15.68
N GLN A 25 12.74 3.39 14.58
CA GLN A 25 14.16 3.03 14.61
C GLN A 25 15.02 4.12 15.25
N ILE A 26 14.63 5.39 15.05
CA ILE A 26 15.34 6.57 15.58
C ILE A 26 15.02 6.80 17.06
N GLN A 27 13.75 6.60 17.45
CA GLN A 27 13.27 6.86 18.82
C GLN A 27 14.02 6.11 19.92
N LYS A 28 14.81 5.07 19.59
CA LYS A 28 15.65 4.35 20.56
C LYS A 28 16.80 5.19 21.09
N ASP A 29 17.34 6.08 20.23
CA ASP A 29 18.58 6.83 20.49
C ASP A 29 18.44 8.33 20.21
N GLY A 30 17.26 8.80 19.81
CA GLY A 30 17.01 10.17 19.38
C GLY A 30 15.57 10.62 19.55
N GLU A 31 15.34 11.87 19.22
CA GLU A 31 14.04 12.52 19.26
C GLU A 31 13.44 12.61 17.87
N VAL A 32 12.14 12.38 17.79
CA VAL A 32 11.38 12.45 16.54
C VAL A 32 10.23 13.43 16.67
N TYR A 33 10.03 14.24 15.65
CA TYR A 33 8.86 15.08 15.48
C TYR A 33 8.17 14.75 14.17
N PHE A 34 6.82 14.67 14.19
CA PHE A 34 6.02 14.37 13.01
C PHE A 34 5.12 15.54 12.61
N LEU A 35 5.21 15.93 11.34
CA LEU A 35 4.21 16.75 10.67
C LEU A 35 3.41 15.87 9.73
N THR A 36 2.11 15.75 9.96
CA THR A 36 1.25 14.91 9.12
C THR A 36 -0.09 15.59 8.85
N SER A 37 -0.88 15.04 7.93
CA SER A 37 -2.21 15.58 7.65
C SER A 37 -3.13 15.45 8.87
N GLU A 38 -4.08 16.38 9.01
CA GLU A 38 -5.10 16.34 10.05
C GLU A 38 -5.85 15.00 10.07
N LYS A 39 -6.14 14.44 8.89
CA LYS A 39 -6.80 13.15 8.74
C LYS A 39 -6.08 12.01 9.47
N PHE A 40 -4.76 12.03 9.52
CA PHE A 40 -3.96 10.92 10.04
C PHE A 40 -3.16 11.27 11.30
N SER A 41 -3.32 12.48 11.85
CA SER A 41 -2.57 12.90 13.06
C SER A 41 -2.85 12.02 14.28
N TRP A 42 -4.10 11.60 14.45
CA TRP A 42 -4.50 10.68 15.50
C TRP A 42 -3.80 9.31 15.42
N TYR A 43 -3.51 8.85 14.20
CA TYR A 43 -2.80 7.60 13.96
C TYR A 43 -1.31 7.73 14.29
N ALA A 44 -0.68 8.83 13.88
CA ALA A 44 0.71 9.13 14.17
C ALA A 44 0.95 9.33 15.68
N SER A 45 0.06 10.06 16.40
CA SER A 45 0.20 10.38 17.82
C SER A 45 0.19 9.18 18.75
N ARG A 46 -0.27 8.03 18.28
CA ARG A 46 -0.16 6.77 19.05
C ARG A 46 1.20 6.09 18.94
N SER A 47 1.99 6.47 17.94
CA SER A 47 3.32 5.88 17.71
C SER A 47 4.45 6.85 18.05
N VAL A 48 4.18 8.15 18.03
CA VAL A 48 5.17 9.23 18.26
C VAL A 48 4.56 10.26 19.20
N ALA A 49 5.33 10.72 20.19
CA ALA A 49 4.85 11.68 21.18
C ALA A 49 4.66 13.09 20.59
N ASN A 50 5.55 13.52 19.69
CA ASN A 50 5.54 14.87 19.12
C ASN A 50 4.92 14.83 17.71
N VAL A 51 3.64 15.17 17.61
CA VAL A 51 2.89 15.21 16.35
C VAL A 51 2.15 16.54 16.22
N THR A 52 2.28 17.17 15.06
CA THR A 52 1.49 18.36 14.69
C THR A 52 0.74 18.11 13.40
N SER A 53 -0.53 18.50 13.37
CA SER A 53 -1.37 18.40 12.18
C SER A 53 -1.07 19.53 11.20
N LEU A 54 -0.89 19.17 9.92
CA LEU A 54 -0.86 20.11 8.82
C LEU A 54 -2.30 20.30 8.30
N THR A 55 -2.87 21.46 8.58
CA THR A 55 -4.15 21.88 8.01
C THR A 55 -3.97 22.29 6.55
N LYS A 56 -5.02 22.12 5.72
CA LYS A 56 -4.94 22.56 4.31
C LYS A 56 -4.78 24.08 4.19
N GLY A 57 -3.90 24.51 3.29
CA GLY A 57 -3.74 25.90 2.93
C GLY A 57 -2.40 26.53 3.33
N LEU A 58 -2.30 27.88 3.21
CA LEU A 58 -1.06 28.65 3.39
C LEU A 58 -0.43 28.49 4.79
N ARG A 59 -1.22 28.21 5.81
CA ARG A 59 -0.73 28.01 7.19
C ARG A 59 0.24 26.83 7.32
N GLN A 60 0.27 25.90 6.37
CA GLN A 60 1.23 24.79 6.40
C GLN A 60 2.68 25.26 6.42
N LYS A 61 3.01 26.28 5.60
CA LYS A 61 4.36 26.86 5.57
C LYS A 61 4.78 27.46 6.92
N GLU A 62 3.85 28.16 7.56
CA GLU A 62 4.09 28.79 8.87
C GLU A 62 4.30 27.74 9.96
N VAL A 63 3.48 26.69 9.98
CA VAL A 63 3.61 25.58 10.92
C VAL A 63 4.96 24.89 10.77
N ILE A 64 5.39 24.62 9.55
CA ILE A 64 6.70 24.01 9.30
C ILE A 64 7.84 24.91 9.83
N LYS A 65 7.79 26.22 9.54
CA LYS A 65 8.77 27.19 10.07
C LYS A 65 8.79 27.24 11.59
N GLN A 66 7.63 27.28 12.21
CA GLN A 66 7.52 27.29 13.68
C GLN A 66 8.13 26.02 14.29
N ILE A 67 7.83 24.85 13.74
CA ILE A 67 8.34 23.58 14.27
C ILE A 67 9.85 23.44 14.00
N THR A 68 10.34 23.78 12.82
CA THR A 68 11.79 23.74 12.56
C THR A 68 12.58 24.66 13.47
N ASN A 69 12.05 25.85 13.77
CA ASN A 69 12.71 26.80 14.68
C ASN A 69 12.70 26.33 16.14
N SER A 70 11.58 25.72 16.62
CA SER A 70 11.47 25.28 18.01
C SER A 70 12.13 23.92 18.26
N PHE A 71 11.99 22.98 17.35
CA PHE A 71 12.53 21.63 17.47
C PHE A 71 14.02 21.55 17.10
N GLN A 72 14.49 22.39 16.16
CA GLN A 72 15.86 22.41 15.65
C GLN A 72 16.32 21.01 15.19
N PRO A 73 15.74 20.47 14.12
CA PRO A 73 16.08 19.13 13.66
C PRO A 73 17.50 19.05 13.09
N ASP A 74 18.19 17.94 13.37
CA ASP A 74 19.47 17.60 12.76
C ASP A 74 19.30 17.05 11.33
N ALA A 75 18.11 16.48 11.03
CA ALA A 75 17.78 15.96 9.71
C ALA A 75 16.26 16.04 9.44
N ILE A 76 15.89 16.10 8.16
CA ILE A 76 14.51 16.10 7.69
C ILE A 76 14.27 14.89 6.79
N VAL A 77 13.14 14.19 6.99
CA VAL A 77 12.70 13.07 6.16
C VAL A 77 11.32 13.38 5.59
N LEU A 78 11.22 13.55 4.29
CA LEU A 78 9.95 13.59 3.58
C LEU A 78 9.45 12.15 3.35
N ALA A 79 8.20 11.89 3.67
CA ALA A 79 7.61 10.56 3.48
C ALA A 79 7.58 10.15 1.99
N ASP A 80 7.36 11.10 1.08
CA ASP A 80 7.56 10.93 -0.36
C ASP A 80 7.53 12.31 -1.04
N TYR A 81 8.59 12.64 -1.77
CA TYR A 81 8.67 13.92 -2.49
C TYR A 81 7.62 14.03 -3.60
N HIS A 82 7.40 12.96 -4.36
CA HIS A 82 6.49 12.96 -5.49
C HIS A 82 5.03 13.13 -5.05
N ASN A 83 4.67 12.65 -3.84
CA ASN A 83 3.33 12.85 -3.29
C ASN A 83 2.99 14.32 -3.05
N LEU A 84 3.97 15.19 -2.86
CA LEU A 84 3.75 16.64 -2.78
C LEU A 84 3.10 17.20 -4.04
N PHE A 85 3.37 16.60 -5.20
CA PHE A 85 2.84 17.01 -6.49
C PHE A 85 1.60 16.22 -6.90
N LEU A 86 1.46 14.99 -6.43
CA LEU A 86 0.25 14.19 -6.66
C LEU A 86 -0.95 14.71 -5.86
N GLU A 87 -0.71 15.15 -4.64
CA GLU A 87 -1.76 15.56 -3.69
C GLU A 87 -1.82 17.08 -3.46
N SER A 88 -0.87 17.82 -4.00
CA SER A 88 -0.77 19.29 -3.88
C SER A 88 -0.77 19.83 -2.44
N PRO A 89 -0.03 19.25 -1.48
CA PRO A 89 0.20 19.93 -0.21
C PRO A 89 1.09 21.16 -0.44
N ILE A 90 0.90 22.18 0.39
CA ILE A 90 1.69 23.41 0.31
C ILE A 90 2.87 23.31 1.26
N ILE A 91 4.00 22.82 0.77
CA ILE A 91 5.26 22.76 1.51
C ILE A 91 6.27 23.73 0.86
N ASP A 92 6.92 24.52 1.68
CA ASP A 92 7.99 25.43 1.24
C ASP A 92 9.30 24.65 1.16
N LEU A 93 9.54 24.04 -0.02
CA LEU A 93 10.75 23.26 -0.25
C LEU A 93 12.02 24.13 -0.20
N ASP A 94 11.96 25.35 -0.74
CA ASP A 94 13.10 26.28 -0.71
C ASP A 94 13.48 26.62 0.73
N TYR A 95 12.48 26.83 1.60
CA TYR A 95 12.73 27.02 3.02
C TYR A 95 13.45 25.81 3.64
N LEU A 96 12.99 24.58 3.38
CA LEU A 96 13.62 23.38 3.92
C LEU A 96 15.06 23.21 3.45
N LEU A 97 15.32 23.46 2.17
CA LEU A 97 16.65 23.36 1.58
C LEU A 97 17.63 24.43 2.13
N ASN A 98 17.10 25.62 2.45
CA ASN A 98 17.90 26.71 3.02
C ASN A 98 18.24 26.53 4.52
N LEU A 99 17.71 25.48 5.17
CA LEU A 99 18.12 25.13 6.54
C LEU A 99 19.54 24.52 6.60
N HIS A 100 20.12 24.13 5.45
CA HIS A 100 21.44 23.53 5.34
C HIS A 100 21.64 22.29 6.25
N ILE A 101 20.60 21.51 6.43
CA ILE A 101 20.62 20.23 7.16
C ILE A 101 20.32 19.08 6.20
N PRO A 102 20.79 17.85 6.48
CA PRO A 102 20.52 16.70 5.64
C PRO A 102 19.02 16.49 5.39
N CYS A 103 18.64 16.43 4.12
CA CYS A 103 17.28 16.19 3.68
C CYS A 103 17.19 14.84 2.96
N PHE A 104 16.22 14.04 3.38
CA PHE A 104 15.93 12.74 2.80
C PHE A 104 14.51 12.71 2.25
N SER A 105 14.29 11.95 1.19
CA SER A 105 12.95 11.61 0.72
C SER A 105 12.82 10.12 0.55
N ILE A 106 11.71 9.55 1.02
CA ILE A 106 11.36 8.18 0.67
C ILE A 106 11.00 8.13 -0.82
N ASP A 107 11.61 7.20 -1.56
CA ASP A 107 11.31 6.90 -2.97
C ASP A 107 10.43 5.64 -3.02
N SER A 108 9.15 5.81 -2.69
CA SER A 108 8.22 4.70 -2.47
C SER A 108 7.99 3.85 -3.73
N LEU A 109 8.15 4.43 -4.92
CA LEU A 109 7.84 3.81 -6.19
C LEU A 109 9.09 3.51 -7.05
N ALA A 110 10.28 3.66 -6.48
CA ALA A 110 11.57 3.50 -7.17
C ALA A 110 11.70 4.38 -8.44
N TRP A 111 11.13 5.57 -8.39
CA TRP A 111 11.13 6.48 -9.53
C TRP A 111 12.44 7.26 -9.68
N GLY A 112 13.24 7.33 -8.62
CA GLY A 112 14.49 8.09 -8.62
C GLY A 112 14.25 9.59 -8.63
N SER A 113 15.27 10.37 -9.02
CA SER A 113 15.27 11.83 -8.92
C SER A 113 14.80 12.57 -10.17
N GLU A 114 14.70 11.92 -11.31
CA GLU A 114 14.41 12.58 -12.58
C GLU A 114 12.96 13.05 -12.70
N ASP A 115 12.73 14.09 -13.51
CA ASP A 115 11.39 14.56 -13.78
C ASP A 115 10.58 13.54 -14.58
N ARG A 116 9.24 13.54 -14.39
CA ARG A 116 8.34 12.59 -15.04
C ARG A 116 7.05 13.26 -15.48
N LEU A 117 6.49 12.73 -16.56
CA LEU A 117 5.16 13.06 -17.00
C LEU A 117 4.28 11.80 -16.89
N LEU A 118 3.38 11.81 -15.93
CA LEU A 118 2.45 10.71 -15.70
C LEU A 118 1.14 10.95 -16.47
N GLU A 119 0.76 9.99 -17.29
CA GLU A 119 -0.53 10.01 -17.98
C GLU A 119 -1.56 9.19 -17.20
N ASN A 120 -2.64 9.83 -16.80
CA ASN A 120 -3.80 9.15 -16.20
C ASN A 120 -4.90 8.99 -17.25
N LYS A 121 -4.89 7.87 -17.96
CA LYS A 121 -5.84 7.58 -19.03
C LYS A 121 -7.29 7.58 -18.58
N LEU A 122 -7.59 7.30 -17.32
CA LEU A 122 -8.95 7.31 -16.79
C LEU A 122 -9.57 8.70 -16.81
N PHE A 123 -8.76 9.74 -16.64
CA PHE A 123 -9.25 11.12 -16.64
C PHE A 123 -9.25 11.79 -17.99
N LYS A 124 -8.60 11.19 -18.98
CA LYS A 124 -8.54 11.74 -20.35
C LYS A 124 -9.92 12.00 -20.94
N ASN A 125 -10.87 11.10 -20.69
CA ASN A 125 -12.24 11.16 -21.19
C ASN A 125 -13.25 11.50 -20.07
N ALA A 126 -12.81 12.13 -18.99
CA ALA A 126 -13.71 12.57 -17.94
C ALA A 126 -14.59 13.74 -18.41
N ASN A 127 -15.83 13.76 -17.96
CA ASN A 127 -16.78 14.83 -18.32
C ASN A 127 -16.44 16.16 -17.62
N TYR A 128 -15.85 16.09 -16.43
CA TYR A 128 -15.49 17.28 -15.67
C TYR A 128 -14.10 17.81 -16.04
N ASN A 129 -14.01 19.09 -16.36
CA ASN A 129 -12.76 19.75 -16.72
C ASN A 129 -11.69 19.66 -15.62
N SER A 130 -12.09 19.64 -14.35
CA SER A 130 -11.19 19.46 -13.22
C SER A 130 -10.49 18.09 -13.23
N LEU A 131 -11.18 17.04 -13.68
CA LEU A 131 -10.62 15.70 -13.83
C LEU A 131 -9.75 15.59 -15.09
N LYS A 132 -10.19 16.24 -16.22
CA LYS A 132 -9.37 16.30 -17.44
C LYS A 132 -8.00 16.93 -17.19
N LYS A 133 -7.93 17.98 -16.37
CA LYS A 133 -6.66 18.60 -15.97
C LYS A 133 -5.74 17.66 -15.21
N ARG A 134 -6.27 16.62 -14.59
CA ARG A 134 -5.50 15.58 -13.89
C ARG A 134 -5.11 14.40 -14.78
N SER A 135 -5.41 14.46 -16.08
CA SER A 135 -4.99 13.41 -17.02
C SER A 135 -3.47 13.40 -17.28
N LEU A 136 -2.81 14.52 -17.06
CA LEU A 136 -1.36 14.66 -17.13
C LEU A 136 -0.85 15.29 -15.83
N ILE A 137 0.06 14.61 -15.17
CA ILE A 137 0.70 15.09 -13.95
C ILE A 137 2.19 15.19 -14.21
N LYS A 138 2.73 16.41 -14.12
CA LYS A 138 4.17 16.62 -14.19
C LYS A 138 4.75 16.53 -12.79
N LEU A 139 5.64 15.56 -12.58
CA LEU A 139 6.46 15.44 -11.38
C LEU A 139 7.80 16.09 -11.68
N PRO A 140 8.21 17.11 -10.91
CA PRO A 140 9.48 17.77 -11.14
C PRO A 140 10.63 16.90 -10.66
N LYS A 141 11.82 17.19 -11.16
CA LYS A 141 13.07 16.63 -10.68
C LYS A 141 13.26 16.89 -9.18
N ILE A 142 13.68 15.88 -8.45
CA ILE A 142 14.01 16.02 -7.03
C ILE A 142 15.32 16.81 -6.91
N PRO A 143 15.39 17.87 -6.09
CA PRO A 143 16.62 18.62 -5.87
C PRO A 143 17.76 17.73 -5.40
N SER A 144 18.98 18.00 -5.87
CA SER A 144 20.16 17.17 -5.57
C SER A 144 20.55 17.13 -4.09
N GLN A 145 20.05 18.06 -3.31
CA GLN A 145 20.22 18.12 -1.86
C GLN A 145 19.45 17.03 -1.12
N PHE A 146 18.42 16.43 -1.76
CA PHE A 146 17.74 15.29 -1.19
C PHE A 146 18.48 13.99 -1.50
N LYS A 147 18.73 13.17 -0.48
CA LYS A 147 19.07 11.76 -0.63
C LYS A 147 17.81 10.92 -0.65
N LEU A 148 17.74 9.96 -1.55
CA LEU A 148 16.59 9.10 -1.70
C LEU A 148 16.74 7.85 -0.84
N ILE A 149 15.69 7.53 -0.09
CA ILE A 149 15.61 6.35 0.76
C ILE A 149 14.64 5.36 0.13
N ARG A 150 15.11 4.21 -0.29
CA ARG A 150 14.28 3.10 -0.72
C ARG A 150 13.95 2.19 0.45
N THR A 151 12.70 2.12 0.80
CA THR A 151 12.23 1.30 1.93
C THR A 151 11.98 -0.14 1.49
N CYS A 152 12.74 -1.08 2.03
CA CYS A 152 12.55 -2.50 1.84
C CYS A 152 11.67 -3.07 2.97
N PRO A 153 10.67 -3.94 2.66
CA PRO A 153 10.69 -4.96 1.59
C PRO A 153 10.17 -4.56 0.21
N VAL A 154 9.40 -3.51 0.03
CA VAL A 154 8.72 -3.28 -1.25
C VAL A 154 9.69 -2.88 -2.36
N ASN A 155 10.71 -2.06 -2.05
CA ASN A 155 11.70 -1.64 -3.02
C ASN A 155 12.84 -2.66 -3.19
N SER A 156 13.48 -2.65 -4.36
CA SER A 156 14.70 -3.38 -4.60
C SER A 156 15.89 -2.69 -3.92
N TYR A 157 16.77 -3.48 -3.32
CA TYR A 157 18.03 -3.02 -2.72
C TYR A 157 19.25 -3.20 -3.63
N LYS A 158 19.03 -3.61 -4.89
CA LYS A 158 20.11 -3.96 -5.82
C LYS A 158 20.69 -2.76 -6.59
N GLU A 159 20.10 -1.59 -6.45
CA GLU A 159 20.46 -0.39 -7.22
C GLU A 159 20.91 0.78 -6.35
N ASP A 160 21.52 0.48 -5.21
CA ASP A 160 22.06 1.51 -4.32
C ASP A 160 23.23 2.25 -4.96
N ASN A 161 23.28 3.54 -4.71
CA ASN A 161 24.37 4.43 -5.14
C ASN A 161 24.50 5.59 -4.13
N GLU A 162 25.38 6.54 -4.40
CA GLU A 162 25.62 7.68 -3.49
C GLU A 162 24.38 8.53 -3.18
N LYS A 163 23.37 8.53 -4.08
CA LYS A 163 22.12 9.30 -3.93
C LYS A 163 20.93 8.47 -3.51
N ILE A 164 20.97 7.16 -3.73
CA ILE A 164 19.86 6.22 -3.45
C ILE A 164 20.36 5.19 -2.46
N ILE A 165 19.74 5.14 -1.31
CA ILE A 165 20.14 4.24 -0.22
C ILE A 165 18.95 3.39 0.18
N SER A 166 19.11 2.07 0.13
CA SER A 166 18.10 1.13 0.62
C SER A 166 18.21 0.95 2.13
N VAL A 167 17.06 0.99 2.80
CA VAL A 167 16.95 0.78 4.24
C VAL A 167 15.90 -0.25 4.56
N LYS A 168 16.13 -1.01 5.61
CA LYS A 168 15.13 -1.94 6.13
C LYS A 168 14.04 -1.20 6.93
N LEU A 169 12.77 -1.57 6.71
CA LEU A 169 11.67 -1.12 7.55
C LEU A 169 11.55 -1.94 8.84
N TYR A 170 11.86 -3.23 8.75
CA TYR A 170 11.77 -4.18 9.86
C TYR A 170 13.16 -4.73 10.18
N LYS A 171 13.48 -4.87 11.46
CA LYS A 171 14.79 -5.37 11.92
C LYS A 171 14.92 -6.89 11.81
N GLU A 172 13.80 -7.58 11.89
CA GLU A 172 13.68 -9.03 11.91
C GLU A 172 12.32 -9.46 11.32
N ALA A 173 12.12 -10.76 11.15
CA ALA A 173 10.84 -11.32 10.78
C ALA A 173 9.76 -10.93 11.80
N LEU A 174 8.57 -10.58 11.30
CA LEU A 174 7.43 -10.24 12.14
C LEU A 174 6.80 -11.52 12.67
N GLN A 175 6.41 -11.51 13.94
CA GLN A 175 5.82 -12.65 14.60
C GLN A 175 4.65 -12.23 15.50
N VAL A 176 3.70 -13.13 15.63
CA VAL A 176 2.66 -13.07 16.65
C VAL A 176 2.76 -14.37 17.45
N ASP A 177 2.68 -14.27 18.77
CA ASP A 177 2.68 -15.48 19.60
C ASP A 177 1.39 -16.30 19.37
N GLU A 178 1.47 -17.60 19.53
CA GLU A 178 0.36 -18.52 19.22
C GLU A 178 -0.87 -18.29 20.15
N GLU A 179 -0.67 -17.88 21.40
CA GLU A 179 -1.77 -17.55 22.30
C GLU A 179 -2.54 -16.32 21.78
N ARG A 180 -1.82 -15.28 21.41
CA ARG A 180 -2.42 -14.07 20.84
C ARG A 180 -3.15 -14.35 19.54
N LYS A 181 -2.55 -15.16 18.68
CA LYS A 181 -3.15 -15.60 17.42
C LYS A 181 -4.45 -16.38 17.66
N MET A 182 -4.44 -17.35 18.57
CA MET A 182 -5.65 -18.09 18.93
C MET A 182 -6.73 -17.17 19.48
N LYS A 183 -6.38 -16.21 20.34
CA LYS A 183 -7.33 -15.23 20.88
C LYS A 183 -7.97 -14.38 19.80
N ILE A 184 -7.18 -13.85 18.86
CA ILE A 184 -7.69 -13.06 17.73
C ILE A 184 -8.65 -13.91 16.87
N ARG A 185 -8.25 -15.13 16.54
CA ARG A 185 -9.09 -16.03 15.76
C ARG A 185 -10.39 -16.37 16.48
N ALA A 186 -10.34 -16.62 17.80
CA ALA A 186 -11.53 -16.89 18.61
C ALA A 186 -12.47 -15.67 18.67
N GLN A 187 -11.93 -14.45 18.83
CA GLN A 187 -12.72 -13.20 18.80
C GLN A 187 -13.46 -12.99 17.46
N LEU A 188 -12.90 -13.50 16.38
CA LEU A 188 -13.52 -13.50 15.07
C LEU A 188 -14.45 -14.71 14.83
N GLY A 189 -14.63 -15.55 15.84
CA GLY A 189 -15.46 -16.74 15.76
C GLY A 189 -14.88 -17.83 14.84
N CYS A 190 -13.57 -17.87 14.63
CA CYS A 190 -12.91 -18.93 13.85
C CYS A 190 -12.79 -20.21 14.69
N ARG A 191 -13.16 -21.33 14.11
CA ARG A 191 -12.84 -22.66 14.62
C ARG A 191 -11.44 -23.06 14.12
N GLU A 192 -10.86 -24.11 14.68
CA GLU A 192 -9.53 -24.56 14.32
C GLU A 192 -9.35 -24.85 12.82
N GLN A 193 -10.35 -25.49 12.20
CA GLN A 193 -10.33 -25.84 10.78
C GLN A 193 -10.69 -24.68 9.84
N ASP A 194 -11.25 -23.58 10.35
CA ASP A 194 -11.67 -22.45 9.53
C ASP A 194 -10.46 -21.70 8.97
N LYS A 195 -10.60 -21.12 7.80
CA LYS A 195 -9.56 -20.30 7.16
C LYS A 195 -9.87 -18.83 7.32
N LEU A 196 -8.85 -18.09 7.76
CA LEU A 196 -8.90 -16.65 7.94
C LEU A 196 -8.12 -15.96 6.82
N ILE A 197 -8.83 -15.22 5.99
CA ILE A 197 -8.26 -14.48 4.87
C ILE A 197 -8.43 -12.99 5.12
N MET A 198 -7.35 -12.24 5.04
CA MET A 198 -7.42 -10.78 5.12
C MET A 198 -7.27 -10.18 3.74
N ILE A 199 -8.12 -9.20 3.43
CA ILE A 199 -8.03 -8.44 2.19
C ILE A 199 -7.73 -6.97 2.49
N ALA A 200 -6.72 -6.44 1.79
CA ALA A 200 -6.47 -5.01 1.73
C ALA A 200 -6.70 -4.51 0.31
N LYS A 201 -7.54 -3.49 0.18
CA LYS A 201 -7.86 -2.86 -1.09
C LYS A 201 -7.17 -1.50 -1.22
N SER A 202 -6.88 -1.12 -2.46
CA SER A 202 -6.34 0.18 -2.78
C SER A 202 -7.36 1.29 -2.51
N SER A 203 -6.99 2.28 -1.70
CA SER A 203 -7.80 3.48 -1.50
C SER A 203 -7.97 4.29 -2.79
N TRP A 204 -6.96 4.27 -3.66
CA TRP A 204 -7.00 4.91 -4.97
C TRP A 204 -8.06 4.29 -5.89
N ALA A 205 -8.15 2.95 -5.89
CA ALA A 205 -9.14 2.23 -6.66
C ALA A 205 -10.56 2.63 -6.26
N ASN A 206 -10.83 2.65 -4.98
CA ASN A 206 -12.12 3.03 -4.44
C ASN A 206 -12.49 4.48 -4.81
N LEU A 207 -11.55 5.41 -4.62
CA LEU A 207 -11.76 6.82 -4.96
C LEU A 207 -12.11 7.01 -6.45
N LEU A 208 -11.37 6.35 -7.35
CA LEU A 208 -11.58 6.45 -8.78
C LEU A 208 -12.95 5.89 -9.20
N VAL A 209 -13.35 4.75 -8.64
CA VAL A 209 -14.69 4.19 -8.90
C VAL A 209 -15.78 5.13 -8.40
N LYS A 210 -15.66 5.66 -7.17
CA LYS A 210 -16.60 6.64 -6.63
C LYS A 210 -16.73 7.86 -7.54
N MET A 211 -15.62 8.44 -8.01
CA MET A 211 -15.64 9.60 -8.93
C MET A 211 -16.36 9.27 -10.23
N ARG A 212 -16.17 8.09 -10.80
CA ARG A 212 -16.85 7.65 -12.02
C ARG A 212 -18.34 7.41 -11.80
N LEU A 213 -18.72 6.83 -10.67
CA LEU A 213 -20.13 6.63 -10.31
C LEU A 213 -20.86 7.97 -10.11
N MET A 214 -20.19 8.98 -9.55
CA MET A 214 -20.73 10.34 -9.44
C MET A 214 -21.01 10.94 -10.82
N GLU A 215 -20.08 10.81 -11.78
CA GLU A 215 -20.29 11.26 -13.16
C GLU A 215 -21.51 10.59 -13.82
N LYS A 216 -21.76 9.32 -13.49
CA LYS A 216 -22.86 8.53 -14.04
C LYS A 216 -24.17 8.66 -13.26
N LYS A 217 -24.21 9.48 -12.20
CA LYS A 217 -25.36 9.64 -11.28
C LYS A 217 -25.81 8.32 -10.63
N GLN A 218 -24.90 7.36 -10.47
CA GLN A 218 -25.17 6.04 -9.87
C GLN A 218 -24.48 5.86 -8.54
N TYR A 219 -24.10 6.92 -7.90
CA TYR A 219 -23.38 6.93 -6.63
C TYR A 219 -24.06 6.14 -5.49
N ASN A 220 -25.40 6.10 -5.50
CA ASN A 220 -26.20 5.44 -4.45
C ASN A 220 -26.47 3.95 -4.70
N ASP A 221 -26.08 3.39 -5.85
CA ASP A 221 -26.28 1.97 -6.11
C ASP A 221 -25.07 1.18 -5.63
N ALA A 222 -25.22 0.53 -4.47
CA ALA A 222 -24.17 -0.26 -3.84
C ALA A 222 -23.63 -1.38 -4.76
N LYS A 223 -24.43 -1.88 -5.72
CA LYS A 223 -24.02 -2.94 -6.65
C LYS A 223 -22.93 -2.51 -7.63
N PHE A 224 -22.72 -1.21 -7.80
CA PHE A 224 -21.63 -0.65 -8.61
C PHE A 224 -20.45 -0.20 -7.75
N SER A 225 -20.51 -0.33 -6.43
CA SER A 225 -19.36 0.00 -5.58
C SER A 225 -18.20 -0.97 -5.84
N TYR A 226 -16.99 -0.47 -5.67
CA TYR A 226 -15.79 -1.28 -5.79
C TYR A 226 -15.80 -2.46 -4.81
N GLU A 227 -16.24 -2.20 -3.59
CA GLU A 227 -16.35 -3.19 -2.53
C GLU A 227 -17.26 -4.34 -2.93
N TYR A 228 -18.43 -4.02 -3.47
CA TYR A 228 -19.41 -5.06 -3.86
C TYR A 228 -18.88 -5.93 -4.99
N ILE A 229 -18.31 -5.32 -6.03
CA ILE A 229 -17.79 -6.06 -7.17
C ILE A 229 -16.58 -6.92 -6.79
N LEU A 230 -15.69 -6.41 -5.95
CA LEU A 230 -14.57 -7.19 -5.43
C LEU A 230 -15.05 -8.35 -4.57
N GLN A 231 -16.09 -8.14 -3.77
CA GLN A 231 -16.71 -9.19 -2.95
C GLN A 231 -17.35 -10.29 -3.82
N GLU A 232 -18.02 -9.94 -4.92
CA GLU A 232 -18.53 -10.91 -5.90
C GLU A 232 -17.38 -11.76 -6.50
N LEU A 233 -16.29 -11.13 -6.91
CA LEU A 233 -15.11 -11.82 -7.43
C LEU A 233 -14.49 -12.78 -6.41
N LEU A 234 -14.29 -12.31 -5.18
CA LEU A 234 -13.75 -13.16 -4.11
C LEU A 234 -14.66 -14.35 -3.83
N SER A 235 -15.98 -14.15 -3.87
CA SER A 235 -16.94 -15.24 -3.73
C SER A 235 -16.78 -16.29 -4.83
N LEU A 236 -16.55 -15.87 -6.08
CA LEU A 236 -16.28 -16.78 -7.19
C LEU A 236 -14.99 -17.58 -7.00
N TYR A 237 -13.90 -16.94 -6.56
CA TYR A 237 -12.64 -17.65 -6.34
C TYR A 237 -12.74 -18.71 -5.24
N LEU A 238 -13.61 -18.49 -4.26
CA LEU A 238 -13.73 -19.32 -3.06
C LEU A 238 -14.85 -20.36 -3.15
N GLN A 239 -15.68 -20.35 -4.19
CA GLN A 239 -16.85 -21.22 -4.29
C GLN A 239 -16.50 -22.73 -4.35
N ASP A 240 -15.37 -23.08 -4.98
CA ASP A 240 -14.94 -24.45 -5.22
C ASP A 240 -14.02 -25.00 -4.10
N LEU A 241 -13.88 -24.25 -3.01
CA LEU A 241 -13.09 -24.72 -1.87
C LEU A 241 -13.80 -25.85 -1.09
N PRO A 242 -13.06 -26.68 -0.34
CA PRO A 242 -13.60 -27.86 0.33
C PRO A 242 -14.81 -27.55 1.22
N ASN A 243 -15.84 -28.37 1.14
CA ASN A 243 -17.15 -28.15 1.79
C ASN A 243 -17.11 -28.12 3.33
N GLN A 244 -16.04 -28.65 3.92
CA GLN A 244 -15.90 -28.79 5.37
C GLN A 244 -15.25 -27.58 6.05
N THR A 245 -14.74 -26.63 5.29
CA THR A 245 -14.02 -25.48 5.80
C THR A 245 -14.87 -24.22 5.64
N ASN A 246 -15.07 -23.47 6.72
CA ASN A 246 -15.61 -22.12 6.61
C ASN A 246 -14.47 -21.13 6.37
N ILE A 247 -14.79 -20.09 5.64
CA ILE A 247 -13.85 -19.01 5.32
C ILE A 247 -14.38 -17.74 5.94
N LYS A 248 -13.53 -17.11 6.73
CA LYS A 248 -13.73 -15.76 7.22
C LYS A 248 -12.86 -14.81 6.43
N LEU A 249 -13.48 -13.89 5.71
CA LEU A 249 -12.80 -12.90 4.89
C LEU A 249 -12.93 -11.54 5.54
N ILE A 250 -11.79 -10.95 5.94
CA ILE A 250 -11.74 -9.72 6.70
C ILE A 250 -11.27 -8.57 5.83
N GLY A 251 -12.01 -7.46 5.86
CA GLY A 251 -11.58 -6.15 5.39
C GLY A 251 -11.46 -5.16 6.55
N VAL A 252 -10.38 -4.39 6.58
CA VAL A 252 -10.16 -3.36 7.60
C VAL A 252 -10.23 -2.00 6.95
N SER A 253 -11.29 -1.25 7.22
CA SER A 253 -11.43 0.13 6.74
C SER A 253 -12.72 0.76 7.28
N ASP A 254 -12.69 2.02 7.62
CA ASP A 254 -13.90 2.78 8.01
C ASP A 254 -14.91 2.93 6.85
N GLU A 255 -14.41 2.80 5.63
CA GLU A 255 -15.23 2.93 4.40
C GLU A 255 -15.69 1.58 3.86
N THR A 256 -15.19 0.45 4.39
CA THR A 256 -15.49 -0.88 3.86
C THR A 256 -16.55 -1.56 4.67
N LYS A 257 -17.78 -1.44 4.22
CA LYS A 257 -18.84 -2.32 4.68
C LYS A 257 -19.03 -3.39 3.62
N PHE A 258 -18.62 -4.61 3.89
CA PHE A 258 -19.06 -5.73 3.08
C PHE A 258 -20.58 -5.81 3.12
N VAL A 259 -21.16 -5.95 1.95
CA VAL A 259 -22.60 -6.13 1.84
C VAL A 259 -22.91 -7.57 2.23
N SER A 260 -23.95 -7.78 3.03
CA SER A 260 -24.41 -9.14 3.36
C SER A 260 -24.79 -9.88 2.08
N MET A 261 -24.02 -10.89 1.73
CA MET A 261 -24.30 -11.77 0.58
C MET A 261 -24.75 -13.13 1.09
N LYS A 262 -25.79 -13.69 0.46
CA LYS A 262 -26.23 -15.06 0.74
C LYS A 262 -25.32 -16.05 -0.03
N ASN A 263 -24.22 -16.46 0.57
CA ASN A 263 -23.25 -17.38 -0.03
C ASN A 263 -23.31 -18.78 0.56
N GLY A 264 -24.51 -19.35 0.73
CA GLY A 264 -24.64 -20.73 1.22
C GLY A 264 -23.98 -21.03 2.58
N GLY A 265 -23.62 -20.01 3.36
CA GLY A 265 -23.10 -20.13 4.73
C GLY A 265 -21.62 -20.44 4.88
N LYS A 266 -20.86 -20.65 3.80
CA LYS A 266 -19.43 -21.03 3.87
C LYS A 266 -18.47 -19.87 3.94
N ILE A 267 -18.83 -18.70 3.40
CA ILE A 267 -18.01 -17.51 3.36
C ILE A 267 -18.68 -16.45 4.20
N GLU A 268 -18.00 -16.03 5.24
CA GLU A 268 -18.40 -14.91 6.08
C GLU A 268 -17.52 -13.70 5.81
N PHE A 269 -18.14 -12.59 5.45
CA PHE A 269 -17.45 -11.33 5.24
C PHE A 269 -17.51 -10.46 6.49
N ILE A 270 -16.37 -10.14 7.05
CA ILE A 270 -16.23 -9.38 8.30
C ILE A 270 -15.60 -8.01 7.96
N SER A 271 -16.35 -6.94 8.27
CA SER A 271 -15.81 -5.57 8.18
C SER A 271 -15.36 -5.12 9.56
N LEU A 272 -14.10 -4.78 9.69
CA LEU A 272 -13.56 -4.18 10.90
C LEU A 272 -13.31 -2.68 10.68
N PRO A 273 -13.45 -1.87 11.72
CA PRO A 273 -13.07 -0.46 11.67
C PRO A 273 -11.58 -0.33 11.41
N PHE A 274 -11.12 0.90 11.18
CA PHE A 274 -9.71 1.17 11.05
C PHE A 274 -8.98 0.81 12.36
N LEU A 275 -7.99 -0.06 12.25
CA LEU A 275 -7.21 -0.56 13.39
C LEU A 275 -5.89 0.22 13.55
N HIS A 276 -5.38 0.23 14.77
CA HIS A 276 -4.04 0.74 15.01
C HIS A 276 -2.99 -0.17 14.39
N LEU A 277 -1.80 0.40 14.22
CA LEU A 277 -0.68 -0.27 13.59
C LEU A 277 -0.40 -1.67 14.16
N GLU A 278 -0.34 -1.78 15.47
CA GLU A 278 -0.03 -3.04 16.17
C GLU A 278 -1.19 -4.04 16.11
N GLU A 279 -2.41 -3.56 16.30
CA GLU A 279 -3.61 -4.40 16.19
C GLU A 279 -3.79 -4.92 14.76
N TYR A 280 -3.60 -4.05 13.76
CA TYR A 280 -3.63 -4.43 12.35
C TYR A 280 -2.57 -5.48 12.03
N GLU A 281 -1.34 -5.29 12.52
CA GLU A 281 -0.24 -6.22 12.31
C GLU A 281 -0.52 -7.58 12.95
N GLN A 282 -0.96 -7.61 14.22
CA GLN A 282 -1.31 -8.85 14.91
C GLN A 282 -2.45 -9.60 14.20
N LEU A 283 -3.46 -8.87 13.71
CA LEU A 283 -4.55 -9.45 12.92
C LEU A 283 -4.01 -10.07 11.62
N LEU A 284 -3.20 -9.32 10.87
CA LEU A 284 -2.59 -9.77 9.63
C LEU A 284 -1.75 -11.06 9.84
N LEU A 285 -0.92 -11.07 10.88
CA LEU A 285 -0.08 -12.22 11.23
C LEU A 285 -0.88 -13.42 11.75
N SER A 286 -2.15 -13.22 12.12
CA SER A 286 -3.05 -14.30 12.52
C SER A 286 -3.81 -14.94 11.36
N CYS A 287 -3.67 -14.41 10.14
CA CYS A 287 -4.35 -14.91 8.95
C CYS A 287 -3.62 -16.07 8.28
N ASP A 288 -4.37 -16.88 7.53
CA ASP A 288 -3.83 -17.98 6.72
C ASP A 288 -3.41 -17.49 5.32
N LEU A 289 -4.00 -16.39 4.85
CA LEU A 289 -3.74 -15.80 3.53
C LEU A 289 -4.01 -14.30 3.55
N PHE A 290 -3.18 -13.54 2.88
CA PHE A 290 -3.38 -12.12 2.59
C PHE A 290 -3.61 -11.88 1.11
N ILE A 291 -4.68 -11.17 0.75
CA ILE A 291 -5.01 -10.81 -0.64
C ILE A 291 -5.03 -9.29 -0.75
N THR A 292 -4.46 -8.76 -1.81
CA THR A 292 -4.50 -7.32 -2.10
C THR A 292 -4.60 -7.05 -3.60
N ASP A 293 -5.21 -5.93 -3.95
CA ASP A 293 -5.22 -5.36 -5.31
C ASP A 293 -4.14 -4.28 -5.49
N ASN A 294 -3.26 -4.13 -4.50
CA ASN A 294 -2.23 -3.10 -4.47
C ASN A 294 -0.83 -3.70 -4.40
N ILE A 295 -0.13 -3.71 -5.53
CA ILE A 295 1.21 -4.28 -5.68
C ILE A 295 2.28 -3.53 -4.85
N THR A 296 2.02 -2.29 -4.44
CA THR A 296 2.92 -1.50 -3.57
C THR A 296 2.44 -1.44 -2.11
N SER A 297 1.53 -2.32 -1.72
CA SER A 297 0.93 -2.33 -0.39
C SER A 297 1.98 -2.55 0.71
N CYS A 298 2.05 -1.62 1.67
CA CYS A 298 2.85 -1.81 2.89
C CYS A 298 2.40 -3.03 3.69
N SER A 299 1.09 -3.35 3.66
CA SER A 299 0.54 -4.54 4.31
C SER A 299 1.03 -5.83 3.66
N MET A 300 1.23 -5.82 2.33
CA MET A 300 1.83 -6.92 1.61
C MET A 300 3.29 -7.16 2.09
N GLY A 301 4.05 -6.08 2.31
CA GLY A 301 5.39 -6.16 2.90
C GLY A 301 5.38 -6.78 4.29
N LYS A 302 4.43 -6.42 5.15
CA LYS A 302 4.25 -7.02 6.47
C LYS A 302 3.90 -8.51 6.38
N ALA A 303 3.00 -8.88 5.49
CA ALA A 303 2.62 -10.28 5.30
C ALA A 303 3.81 -11.13 4.87
N VAL A 304 4.66 -10.63 3.95
CA VAL A 304 5.91 -11.29 3.56
C VAL A 304 6.84 -11.46 4.75
N PHE A 305 7.04 -10.42 5.56
CA PHE A 305 7.88 -10.48 6.76
C PHE A 305 7.30 -11.35 7.87
N GLY A 306 5.99 -11.55 7.88
CA GLY A 306 5.30 -12.51 8.77
C GLY A 306 5.22 -13.93 8.20
N LYS A 307 5.78 -14.18 7.01
CA LYS A 307 5.68 -15.46 6.30
C LYS A 307 4.24 -15.93 6.07
N ILE A 308 3.33 -14.97 5.94
CA ILE A 308 1.96 -15.22 5.54
C ILE A 308 1.94 -15.35 4.01
N PRO A 309 1.27 -16.36 3.44
CA PRO A 309 1.04 -16.43 1.99
C PRO A 309 0.35 -15.17 1.46
N VAL A 310 0.82 -14.66 0.33
CA VAL A 310 0.33 -13.41 -0.26
C VAL A 310 -0.09 -13.61 -1.69
N ILE A 311 -1.26 -13.08 -2.04
CA ILE A 311 -1.74 -12.98 -3.42
C ILE A 311 -1.97 -11.50 -3.76
N SER A 312 -1.29 -11.02 -4.80
CA SER A 312 -1.56 -9.73 -5.41
C SER A 312 -2.43 -9.92 -6.65
N LEU A 313 -3.62 -9.32 -6.62
CA LEU A 313 -4.54 -9.31 -7.75
C LEU A 313 -4.13 -8.19 -8.71
N VAL A 314 -3.92 -8.54 -9.97
CA VAL A 314 -3.55 -7.60 -11.03
C VAL A 314 -4.46 -7.77 -12.24
N ASN A 315 -4.48 -6.81 -13.12
CA ASN A 315 -5.17 -6.91 -14.39
C ASN A 315 -4.31 -6.33 -15.52
N HIS A 316 -3.86 -7.19 -16.43
CA HIS A 316 -3.15 -6.80 -17.64
C HIS A 316 -4.04 -6.87 -18.90
N MET A 317 -5.27 -7.40 -18.78
CA MET A 317 -6.18 -7.61 -19.91
C MET A 317 -7.15 -6.47 -20.08
N GLY A 318 -7.35 -6.04 -21.30
CA GLY A 318 -8.39 -5.09 -21.67
C GLY A 318 -9.76 -5.77 -21.82
N TYR A 319 -10.82 -4.95 -21.87
CA TYR A 319 -12.19 -5.45 -22.06
C TYR A 319 -12.35 -6.23 -23.37
N GLU A 320 -11.80 -5.74 -24.47
CA GLU A 320 -11.91 -6.39 -25.78
C GLU A 320 -11.14 -7.72 -25.83
N GLU A 321 -10.00 -7.83 -25.15
CA GLU A 321 -9.26 -9.07 -25.03
C GLU A 321 -10.04 -10.11 -24.23
N LEU A 322 -10.64 -9.72 -23.10
CA LEU A 322 -11.51 -10.59 -22.33
C LEU A 322 -12.76 -11.01 -23.09
N LYS A 323 -13.33 -10.10 -23.87
CA LYS A 323 -14.46 -10.38 -24.74
C LYS A 323 -14.08 -11.35 -25.88
N ALA A 324 -12.90 -11.18 -26.47
CA ALA A 324 -12.39 -12.05 -27.56
C ALA A 324 -12.04 -13.47 -27.06
N GLN A 325 -11.55 -13.60 -25.84
CA GLN A 325 -11.35 -14.92 -25.21
C GLN A 325 -12.68 -15.66 -25.00
N GLY A 326 -13.78 -14.99 -25.25
CA GLY A 326 -15.14 -15.48 -25.50
C GLY A 326 -15.73 -16.24 -24.33
N TYR A 327 -16.56 -16.38 -24.03
CA TYR A 327 -17.80 -17.06 -23.83
C TYR A 327 -17.72 -18.42 -23.06
N SER A 328 -16.57 -18.91 -22.74
CA SER A 328 -16.36 -19.90 -21.67
C SER A 328 -16.36 -19.25 -20.27
N LEU A 329 -16.60 -17.94 -20.20
CA LEU A 329 -16.64 -17.25 -18.92
C LEU A 329 -17.88 -17.61 -18.13
N ASN A 330 -17.67 -17.89 -16.84
CA ASN A 330 -18.75 -18.01 -15.87
C ASN A 330 -19.70 -16.79 -15.99
N PRO A 331 -21.05 -16.99 -16.03
CA PRO A 331 -22.01 -15.89 -16.22
C PRO A 331 -21.87 -14.77 -15.19
N THR A 332 -21.52 -15.08 -13.95
CA THR A 332 -21.28 -14.09 -12.89
C THR A 332 -20.02 -13.27 -13.20
N LEU A 333 -18.95 -13.94 -13.63
CA LEU A 333 -17.71 -13.24 -14.03
C LEU A 333 -17.96 -12.31 -15.21
N LYS A 334 -18.75 -12.76 -16.19
CA LYS A 334 -19.17 -11.91 -17.32
C LYS A 334 -19.91 -10.67 -16.82
N SER A 335 -20.86 -10.83 -15.93
CA SER A 335 -21.61 -9.70 -15.34
C SER A 335 -20.67 -8.73 -14.58
N ILE A 336 -19.66 -9.23 -13.88
CA ILE A 336 -18.67 -8.40 -13.20
C ILE A 336 -17.85 -7.60 -14.20
N ILE A 337 -17.36 -8.21 -15.29
CA ILE A 337 -16.60 -7.56 -16.34
C ILE A 337 -17.44 -6.46 -17.03
N GLU A 338 -18.71 -6.73 -17.30
CA GLU A 338 -19.62 -5.77 -17.88
C GLU A 338 -19.88 -4.57 -16.94
N LYS A 339 -20.06 -4.81 -15.64
CA LYS A 339 -20.16 -3.74 -14.63
C LYS A 339 -18.91 -2.86 -14.60
N TRP A 340 -17.70 -3.47 -14.61
CA TRP A 340 -16.45 -2.74 -14.65
C TRP A 340 -16.32 -1.90 -15.90
N ASN A 341 -16.61 -2.49 -17.05
CA ASN A 341 -16.54 -1.76 -18.32
C ASN A 341 -17.57 -0.61 -18.38
N TYR A 342 -18.72 -0.79 -17.74
CA TYR A 342 -19.71 0.29 -17.62
C TYR A 342 -19.19 1.46 -16.77
N ILE A 343 -18.50 1.18 -15.66
CA ILE A 343 -17.94 2.19 -14.76
C ILE A 343 -16.71 2.86 -15.42
N ILE A 344 -15.80 2.06 -15.93
CA ILE A 344 -14.52 2.47 -16.50
C ILE A 344 -14.37 1.85 -17.89
N PRO A 345 -14.94 2.47 -18.92
CA PRO A 345 -14.91 1.92 -20.28
C PRO A 345 -13.48 1.66 -20.76
N ASN A 346 -13.28 0.48 -21.34
CA ASN A 346 -12.02 0.02 -21.94
C ASN A 346 -10.81 -0.06 -21.00
N GLY A 347 -10.99 0.13 -19.70
CA GLY A 347 -9.88 0.18 -18.75
C GLY A 347 -9.76 -1.04 -17.87
N LEU A 348 -10.89 -1.65 -17.52
CA LEU A 348 -10.98 -2.72 -16.49
C LEU A 348 -10.07 -2.49 -15.29
N TYR A 349 -9.75 -1.23 -15.07
CA TYR A 349 -9.06 -0.76 -13.91
C TYR A 349 -10.04 -0.84 -12.71
N PRO A 350 -9.66 -1.00 -11.46
CA PRO A 350 -8.39 -0.51 -10.91
C PRO A 350 -7.40 -1.58 -10.44
N PHE A 351 -7.41 -2.74 -10.97
CA PHE A 351 -6.63 -3.88 -10.46
C PHE A 351 -5.12 -3.80 -10.72
N LEU A 352 -4.67 -2.77 -11.42
CA LEU A 352 -3.32 -2.26 -11.26
C LEU A 352 -3.35 -1.18 -10.16
N VAL A 353 -2.28 -1.05 -9.43
CA VAL A 353 -2.11 -0.16 -8.26
C VAL A 353 -2.55 1.27 -8.53
N PHE A 354 -2.29 1.74 -9.75
CA PHE A 354 -2.50 3.11 -10.16
C PHE A 354 -3.39 3.20 -11.39
N PRO A 355 -3.77 4.40 -11.79
CA PRO A 355 -4.53 4.63 -12.99
C PRO A 355 -4.00 3.90 -14.21
N ASN A 356 -4.88 3.49 -15.11
CA ASN A 356 -4.53 2.78 -16.32
C ASN A 356 -3.42 3.51 -17.10
N GLY A 357 -2.35 2.79 -17.41
CA GLY A 357 -1.16 3.31 -18.08
C GLY A 357 0.07 3.44 -17.17
N TRP A 358 -0.08 3.42 -15.85
CA TRP A 358 1.04 3.56 -14.93
C TRP A 358 1.88 2.30 -14.73
N HIS A 359 1.48 1.17 -15.27
CA HIS A 359 2.28 -0.05 -15.20
C HIS A 359 3.70 0.13 -15.75
N LYS A 360 3.89 0.98 -16.77
CA LYS A 360 5.21 1.33 -17.29
C LYS A 360 6.07 2.09 -16.27
N GLU A 361 5.43 2.94 -15.49
CA GLU A 361 6.09 3.74 -14.47
C GLU A 361 6.43 2.92 -13.21
N LEU A 362 5.77 1.76 -13.05
CA LEU A 362 6.04 0.83 -11.96
C LEU A 362 7.03 -0.29 -12.35
N ALA A 363 7.39 -0.39 -13.63
CA ALA A 363 8.35 -1.39 -14.10
C ALA A 363 9.68 -1.36 -13.31
N PRO A 364 10.30 -0.19 -13.03
CA PRO A 364 11.52 -0.15 -12.23
C PRO A 364 11.38 -0.74 -10.83
N LEU A 365 10.20 -0.61 -10.20
CA LEU A 365 9.93 -1.20 -8.90
C LEU A 365 9.88 -2.73 -8.97
N MET A 366 9.34 -3.27 -10.05
CA MET A 366 9.07 -4.71 -10.21
C MET A 366 10.24 -5.47 -10.81
N GLU A 367 10.99 -4.85 -11.72
CA GLU A 367 12.13 -5.45 -12.41
C GLU A 367 13.26 -5.73 -11.44
N LYS A 368 13.86 -6.93 -11.55
CA LYS A 368 15.01 -7.38 -10.75
C LYS A 368 14.80 -7.26 -9.22
N ASN A 369 13.55 -7.28 -8.78
CA ASN A 369 13.19 -7.16 -7.38
C ASN A 369 12.75 -8.51 -6.82
N ASP A 370 13.58 -9.11 -5.99
CA ASP A 370 13.34 -10.44 -5.40
C ASP A 370 12.10 -10.48 -4.48
N TYR A 371 11.62 -9.31 -4.05
CA TYR A 371 10.39 -9.19 -3.29
C TYR A 371 9.19 -9.82 -4.01
N PHE A 372 9.11 -9.65 -5.34
CA PHE A 372 8.01 -10.21 -6.12
C PHE A 372 8.08 -11.73 -6.29
N ASN A 373 9.22 -12.36 -5.95
CA ASN A 373 9.32 -13.81 -5.82
C ASN A 373 8.69 -14.34 -4.52
N CYS A 374 8.42 -13.47 -3.56
CA CYS A 374 7.84 -13.78 -2.26
C CYS A 374 6.31 -13.71 -2.23
N VAL A 375 5.68 -13.42 -3.36
CA VAL A 375 4.23 -13.23 -3.50
C VAL A 375 3.73 -13.91 -4.78
N HIS A 376 2.45 -14.29 -4.80
CA HIS A 376 1.80 -14.76 -6.01
C HIS A 376 1.05 -13.60 -6.68
N THR A 377 1.35 -13.35 -7.96
CA THR A 377 0.59 -12.40 -8.77
C THR A 377 -0.44 -13.16 -9.59
N CYS A 378 -1.72 -12.80 -9.46
CA CYS A 378 -2.83 -13.45 -10.13
C CYS A 378 -3.64 -12.47 -10.96
N GLU A 379 -3.94 -12.84 -12.21
CA GLU A 379 -4.87 -12.10 -13.06
C GLU A 379 -6.29 -12.20 -12.51
N ILE A 380 -6.90 -11.05 -12.25
CA ILE A 380 -8.19 -10.98 -11.54
C ILE A 380 -9.33 -11.67 -12.32
N PHE A 381 -9.24 -11.72 -13.64
CA PHE A 381 -10.25 -12.36 -14.49
C PHE A 381 -9.88 -13.78 -14.94
N ASP A 382 -8.69 -14.28 -14.60
CA ASP A 382 -8.37 -15.71 -14.75
C ASP A 382 -8.88 -16.50 -13.52
N LEU A 383 -10.18 -16.73 -13.53
CA LEU A 383 -10.88 -17.40 -12.43
C LEU A 383 -10.22 -18.74 -12.06
N ARG A 384 -9.90 -19.56 -13.07
CA ARG A 384 -9.35 -20.91 -12.85
C ARG A 384 -7.98 -20.86 -12.17
N LYS A 385 -7.07 -20.04 -12.69
CA LYS A 385 -5.72 -19.93 -12.15
C LYS A 385 -5.72 -19.29 -10.77
N THR A 386 -6.51 -18.22 -10.58
CA THR A 386 -6.60 -17.50 -9.31
C THR A 386 -7.21 -18.37 -8.22
N SER A 387 -8.34 -19.08 -8.48
CA SER A 387 -8.93 -20.03 -7.54
C SER A 387 -7.95 -21.14 -7.16
N LYS A 388 -7.24 -21.72 -8.16
CA LYS A 388 -6.22 -22.74 -7.91
C LYS A 388 -5.08 -22.23 -7.04
N THR A 389 -4.63 -21.00 -7.26
CA THR A 389 -3.56 -20.39 -6.45
C THR A 389 -4.03 -20.17 -5.02
N ILE A 390 -5.24 -19.65 -4.82
CA ILE A 390 -5.85 -19.49 -3.48
C ILE A 390 -5.94 -20.85 -2.78
N PHE A 391 -6.44 -21.87 -3.47
CA PHE A 391 -6.52 -23.23 -2.92
C PHE A 391 -5.14 -23.74 -2.48
N ASN A 392 -4.12 -23.60 -3.31
CA ASN A 392 -2.77 -24.03 -2.99
C ASN A 392 -2.21 -23.30 -1.76
N MET A 393 -2.44 -22.00 -1.66
CA MET A 393 -1.95 -21.17 -0.54
C MET A 393 -2.70 -21.42 0.77
N LEU A 394 -3.87 -22.03 0.73
CA LEU A 394 -4.64 -22.38 1.93
C LEU A 394 -4.46 -23.84 2.38
N TYR A 395 -4.19 -24.76 1.44
CA TYR A 395 -4.27 -26.20 1.72
C TYR A 395 -3.05 -27.02 1.30
N SER A 396 -2.21 -26.54 0.37
CA SER A 396 -1.04 -27.28 -0.06
C SER A 396 0.16 -26.98 0.83
N LYS A 397 0.46 -27.88 1.78
CA LYS A 397 1.63 -27.75 2.68
C LYS A 397 2.92 -27.52 1.90
N ASN A 398 3.13 -28.25 0.79
CA ASN A 398 4.34 -28.14 -0.02
C ASN A 398 4.49 -26.75 -0.67
N GLU A 399 3.42 -26.21 -1.27
CA GLU A 399 3.47 -24.89 -1.90
C GLU A 399 3.64 -23.77 -0.85
N ILE A 400 2.97 -23.88 0.30
CA ILE A 400 3.12 -22.95 1.41
C ILE A 400 4.55 -22.95 1.94
N GLU A 401 5.14 -24.12 2.18
CA GLU A 401 6.52 -24.23 2.68
C GLU A 401 7.55 -23.73 1.67
N LYS A 402 7.33 -23.99 0.38
CA LYS A 402 8.16 -23.42 -0.68
C LYS A 402 8.13 -21.90 -0.68
N LEU A 403 6.94 -21.28 -0.57
CA LEU A 403 6.81 -19.84 -0.50
C LEU A 403 7.48 -19.28 0.76
N LYS A 404 7.27 -19.89 1.92
CA LYS A 404 7.89 -19.46 3.19
C LYS A 404 9.41 -19.51 3.17
N LYS A 405 10.00 -20.49 2.47
CA LYS A 405 11.45 -20.54 2.27
C LYS A 405 11.96 -19.37 1.44
N MET A 406 11.24 -19.00 0.37
CA MET A 406 11.59 -17.85 -0.45
C MET A 406 11.44 -16.55 0.35
N GLN A 407 10.37 -16.41 1.13
CA GLN A 407 10.16 -15.28 2.03
C GLN A 407 11.29 -15.17 3.07
N GLN A 408 11.69 -16.30 3.68
CA GLN A 408 12.79 -16.30 4.65
C GLN A 408 14.09 -15.83 4.04
N LEU A 409 14.48 -16.36 2.88
CA LEU A 409 15.70 -15.94 2.18
C LEU A 409 15.69 -14.43 1.87
N TYR A 410 14.55 -13.91 1.44
CA TYR A 410 14.39 -12.49 1.18
C TYR A 410 14.48 -11.66 2.47
N ILE A 411 13.84 -12.09 3.55
CA ILE A 411 13.89 -11.44 4.87
C ILE A 411 15.33 -11.35 5.35
N ASP A 412 16.10 -12.44 5.26
CA ASP A 412 17.50 -12.49 5.69
C ASP A 412 18.34 -11.44 4.93
N ASN A 413 18.13 -11.32 3.61
CA ASN A 413 18.82 -10.31 2.80
C ASN A 413 18.43 -8.88 3.20
N VAL A 414 17.15 -8.60 3.41
CA VAL A 414 16.68 -7.26 3.80
C VAL A 414 17.14 -6.90 5.22
N CYS A 415 17.18 -7.85 6.14
CA CYS A 415 17.64 -7.61 7.52
C CYS A 415 19.12 -7.21 7.60
N ASN A 416 19.92 -7.47 6.57
CA ASN A 416 21.31 -7.02 6.48
C ASN A 416 21.45 -5.56 6.01
N LEU A 417 20.38 -4.92 5.53
CA LEU A 417 20.42 -3.51 5.13
C LEU A 417 20.60 -2.58 6.36
N PRO A 418 21.13 -1.36 6.16
CA PRO A 418 21.22 -0.37 7.20
C PRO A 418 19.83 0.05 7.71
N THR A 419 19.77 0.55 8.92
CA THR A 419 18.60 1.30 9.42
C THR A 419 18.67 2.74 8.94
N ILE A 420 17.53 3.44 8.97
CA ILE A 420 17.53 4.89 8.71
C ILE A 420 18.39 5.65 9.72
N ASN A 421 18.45 5.17 10.95
CA ASN A 421 19.29 5.75 12.01
C ASN A 421 20.78 5.69 11.64
N ASP A 422 21.25 4.55 11.10
CA ASP A 422 22.64 4.38 10.66
C ASP A 422 22.96 5.31 9.48
N VAL A 423 22.02 5.44 8.54
CA VAL A 423 22.18 6.32 7.37
C VAL A 423 22.29 7.79 7.80
N ILE A 424 21.37 8.27 8.64
CA ILE A 424 21.40 9.67 9.08
C ILE A 424 22.66 9.96 9.89
N LYS A 425 23.05 9.07 10.82
CA LYS A 425 24.30 9.26 11.61
C LYS A 425 25.54 9.34 10.73
N ARG A 426 25.62 8.53 9.68
CA ARG A 426 26.72 8.58 8.71
C ARG A 426 26.78 9.93 7.98
N GLU A 427 25.64 10.44 7.54
CA GLU A 427 25.58 11.74 6.84
C GLU A 427 25.94 12.92 7.77
N LEU A 428 25.47 12.90 9.01
CA LEU A 428 25.83 13.92 10.00
C LEU A 428 27.32 13.86 10.36
N GLY A 429 27.90 12.65 10.42
CA GLY A 429 29.33 12.46 10.64
C GLY A 429 30.19 13.02 9.51
N ALA A 430 29.76 12.83 8.26
CA ALA A 430 30.47 13.37 7.09
C ALA A 430 30.51 14.91 7.07
N LEU A 431 29.39 15.57 7.43
CA LEU A 431 29.33 17.04 7.50
C LEU A 431 30.20 17.66 8.61
N ASN A 432 30.52 16.92 9.68
CA ASN A 432 31.38 17.40 10.76
C ASN A 432 32.89 17.30 10.41
N HIS A 433 33.24 16.70 9.28
CA HIS A 433 34.59 16.52 8.80
C HIS A 433 34.92 17.38 7.56
N GLU A 434 33.95 18.06 6.98
CA GLU A 434 34.10 19.12 5.96
C GLU A 434 34.16 20.51 6.62
#